data_2f51a34810bed0dcb34a6cccc586b6dc
#
_entry.id   2f51a34810bed0dcb34a6cccc586b6dc
#
_cell.length_a   1.000
_cell.length_b   1.000
_cell.length_c   1.000
_cell.angle_alpha   90.00
_cell.angle_beta   90.00
_cell.angle_gamma   90.00
#
_symmetry.space_group_name_H-M   'P 1'
#
loop_
_entity.id
_entity.type
_entity.pdbx_description
1 polymer ?
#
loop_
_entity_poly.entity_id
_entity_poly.type
_entity_poly.pdbx_seq_one_letter_code
_entity_poly.pdbx_strand_id
1 'polypeptide(L)' 'TCALPICEDDFLFQQMQQNYPAAVTCAEKIRTFVLRKYGVFLPNEETAYLALHVARLTSGK' A
#
# COMPACT_ATOMS: atom_id res chain seq x y z
N THR A 1 5.12 17.55 -14.83
CA THR A 1 6.03 16.56 -15.09
C THR A 1 6.67 16.14 -13.86
N CYS A 2 7.28 17.03 -13.22
CA CYS A 2 7.89 16.65 -12.05
C CYS A 2 6.93 16.00 -11.16
N ALA A 3 5.75 16.38 -11.25
CA ALA A 3 4.76 15.76 -10.43
C ALA A 3 4.64 14.29 -10.73
N LEU A 4 5.26 13.86 -11.78
CA LEU A 4 5.13 12.50 -12.18
C LEU A 4 5.49 11.50 -11.11
N PRO A 5 6.61 11.63 -10.42
CA PRO A 5 6.95 10.64 -9.39
C PRO A 5 5.86 10.54 -8.35
N ILE A 6 5.34 11.67 -7.95
CA ILE A 6 4.31 11.67 -6.94
C ILE A 6 3.04 11.07 -7.48
N CYS A 7 2.70 11.40 -8.72
CA CYS A 7 1.51 10.86 -9.33
C CYS A 7 1.61 9.36 -9.46
N GLU A 8 2.79 8.85 -9.77
CA GLU A 8 2.97 7.42 -9.91
C GLU A 8 2.74 6.70 -8.60
N ASP A 9 3.22 7.26 -7.51
CA ASP A 9 3.00 6.64 -6.21
C ASP A 9 1.52 6.59 -5.89
N ASP A 10 0.83 7.70 -6.11
CA ASP A 10 -0.60 7.74 -5.84
C ASP A 10 -1.36 6.83 -6.79
N PHE A 11 -0.91 6.77 -8.03
CA PHE A 11 -1.57 5.95 -9.02
C PHE A 11 -1.55 4.48 -8.59
N LEU A 12 -0.40 3.99 -8.17
CA LEU A 12 -0.31 2.60 -7.75
C LEU A 12 -1.21 2.32 -6.54
N PHE A 13 -1.19 3.22 -5.58
CA PHE A 13 -2.02 3.05 -4.39
C PHE A 13 -3.50 3.03 -4.76
N GLN A 14 -3.91 3.92 -5.65
CA GLN A 14 -5.29 3.97 -6.09
C GLN A 14 -5.67 2.73 -6.87
N GLN A 15 -4.76 2.25 -7.71
CA GLN A 15 -5.01 1.03 -8.46
C GLN A 15 -5.23 -0.15 -7.53
N MET A 16 -4.40 -0.24 -6.49
CA MET A 16 -4.56 -1.32 -5.53
C MET A 16 -5.88 -1.20 -4.78
N GLN A 17 -6.28 0.02 -4.44
CA GLN A 17 -7.55 0.21 -3.75
C GLN A 17 -8.72 -0.23 -4.61
N GLN A 18 -8.66 0.00 -5.90
CA GLN A 18 -9.74 -0.37 -6.80
C GLN A 18 -9.76 -1.87 -7.05
N ASN A 19 -8.60 -2.46 -7.22
CA ASN A 19 -8.53 -3.86 -7.62
C ASN A 19 -8.49 -4.81 -6.43
N TYR A 20 -7.86 -4.40 -5.35
CA TYR A 20 -7.67 -5.26 -4.18
C TYR A 20 -7.95 -4.48 -2.90
N PRO A 21 -9.18 -4.04 -2.70
CA PRO A 21 -9.48 -3.21 -1.54
C PRO A 21 -9.20 -3.91 -0.22
N ALA A 22 -9.43 -5.21 -0.14
CA ALA A 22 -9.17 -5.94 1.09
C ALA A 22 -7.67 -5.97 1.39
N ALA A 23 -6.85 -6.11 0.35
CA ALA A 23 -5.40 -6.12 0.55
C ALA A 23 -4.92 -4.76 1.03
N VAL A 24 -5.50 -3.69 0.48
CA VAL A 24 -5.12 -2.35 0.91
C VAL A 24 -5.52 -2.12 2.35
N THR A 25 -6.71 -2.58 2.74
CA THR A 25 -7.14 -2.45 4.13
C THR A 25 -6.16 -3.15 5.06
N CYS A 26 -5.72 -4.33 4.69
CA CYS A 26 -4.75 -5.08 5.47
C CYS A 26 -3.43 -4.32 5.54
N ALA A 27 -2.98 -3.80 4.42
CA ALA A 27 -1.72 -3.06 4.38
C ALA A 27 -1.79 -1.81 5.24
N GLU A 28 -2.95 -1.15 5.27
CA GLU A 28 -3.10 0.02 6.10
C GLU A 28 -3.06 -0.31 7.58
N LYS A 29 -3.56 -1.46 7.94
CA LYS A 29 -3.46 -1.89 9.32
C LYS A 29 -2.00 -2.12 9.71
N ILE A 30 -1.24 -2.73 8.82
CA ILE A 30 0.18 -2.92 9.05
C ILE A 30 0.87 -1.58 9.18
N ARG A 31 0.54 -0.66 8.30
CA ARG A 31 1.12 0.68 8.31
C ARG A 31 0.88 1.37 9.65
N THR A 32 -0.35 1.30 10.13
CA THR A 32 -0.70 1.90 11.40
C THR A 32 0.05 1.22 12.55
N PHE A 33 0.11 -0.09 12.51
CA PHE A 33 0.82 -0.84 13.55
C PHE A 33 2.29 -0.45 13.60
N VAL A 34 2.93 -0.37 12.45
CA VAL A 34 4.34 -0.02 12.39
C VAL A 34 4.56 1.40 12.89
N LEU A 35 3.68 2.31 12.53
CA LEU A 35 3.80 3.67 12.97
C LEU A 35 3.67 3.76 14.49
N ARG A 36 2.73 3.04 15.07
CA ARG A 36 2.50 3.13 16.51
C ARG A 36 3.57 2.42 17.31
N LYS A 37 4.03 1.28 16.81
CA LYS A 37 4.97 0.49 17.57
C LYS A 37 6.41 0.95 17.37
N TYR A 38 6.76 1.30 16.15
CA TYR A 38 8.15 1.63 15.82
C TYR A 38 8.36 3.10 15.46
N GLY A 39 7.27 3.84 15.33
CA GLY A 39 7.40 5.25 14.98
C GLY A 39 7.85 5.46 13.55
N VAL A 40 7.67 4.47 12.69
CA VAL A 40 8.07 4.55 11.30
C VAL A 40 6.86 4.85 10.44
N PHE A 41 6.96 5.87 9.61
CA PHE A 41 5.87 6.23 8.70
C PHE A 41 6.10 5.58 7.35
N LEU A 42 5.09 4.85 6.88
CA LEU A 42 5.15 4.22 5.56
C LEU A 42 4.38 5.09 4.57
N PRO A 43 5.04 5.59 3.54
CA PRO A 43 4.35 6.38 2.53
C PRO A 43 3.41 5.51 1.70
N ASN A 44 2.60 6.15 0.88
CA ASN A 44 1.64 5.44 0.06
C ASN A 44 2.30 4.41 -0.85
N GLU A 45 3.48 4.74 -1.37
CA GLU A 45 4.18 3.82 -2.24
C GLU A 45 4.50 2.51 -1.53
N GLU A 46 5.02 2.61 -0.32
CA GLU A 46 5.35 1.42 0.45
C GLU A 46 4.09 0.66 0.83
N THR A 47 3.05 1.40 1.19
CA THR A 47 1.79 0.76 1.54
C THR A 47 1.21 0.02 0.34
N ALA A 48 1.35 0.59 -0.85
CA ALA A 48 0.88 -0.07 -2.06
C ALA A 48 1.64 -1.37 -2.31
N TYR A 49 2.94 -1.37 -2.08
CA TYR A 49 3.72 -2.59 -2.23
C TYR A 49 3.32 -3.64 -1.22
N LEU A 50 3.03 -3.23 0.01
CA LEU A 50 2.53 -4.16 1.00
C LEU A 50 1.21 -4.77 0.55
N ALA A 51 0.33 -3.93 0.03
CA ALA A 51 -0.96 -4.42 -0.46
C ALA A 51 -0.76 -5.42 -1.59
N LEU A 52 0.21 -5.15 -2.46
CA LEU A 52 0.50 -6.07 -3.54
C LEU A 52 0.95 -7.42 -3.00
N HIS A 53 1.81 -7.42 -2.01
CA HIS A 53 2.25 -8.66 -1.39
C HIS A 53 1.09 -9.42 -0.78
N VAL A 54 0.23 -8.70 -0.06
CA VAL A 54 -0.91 -9.33 0.57
C VAL A 54 -1.83 -9.93 -0.49
N ALA A 55 -2.07 -9.19 -1.57
CA ALA A 55 -2.93 -9.68 -2.64
C ALA A 55 -2.37 -10.95 -3.25
N ARG A 56 -1.05 -10.99 -3.45
CA ARG A 56 -0.43 -12.17 -4.04
C ARG A 56 -0.50 -13.36 -3.10
N LEU A 57 -0.35 -13.13 -1.81
CA LEU A 57 -0.44 -14.21 -0.85
C LEU A 57 -1.84 -14.79 -0.80
N THR A 58 -2.85 -13.95 -0.90
CA THR A 58 -4.22 -14.42 -0.77
C THR A 58 -4.75 -15.03 -2.06
N SER A 59 -4.27 -14.56 -3.20
CA SER A 59 -4.77 -15.08 -4.46
C SER A 59 -3.83 -16.06 -5.11
N GLY A 60 -2.65 -16.20 -4.58
CA GLY A 60 -1.65 -17.05 -5.20
C GLY A 60 -1.82 -18.50 -4.91
N LYS A 61 -2.77 -18.85 -4.10
CA LYS A 61 -2.88 -20.26 -3.80
C LYS A 61 -3.37 -21.08 -4.94
#